data_376bb4143a1cb59e9576d108c7fd5325
#
_entry.id   376bb4143a1cb59e9576d108c7fd5325
#
_cell.length_a   1.000
_cell.length_b   1.000
_cell.length_c   1.000
_cell.angle_alpha   90.00
_cell.angle_beta   90.00
_cell.angle_gamma   90.00
#
_symmetry.space_group_name_H-M   'P 1'
#
loop_
_entity.id
_entity.type
_entity.pdbx_description
1 polymer ?
#
loop_
_entity_poly.entity_id
_entity_poly.type
_entity_poly.pdbx_seq_one_letter_code
_entity_poly.pdbx_strand_id
1 'polypeptide(L)'
;MNVEQLEAIVAQRCQALGDAHPETLTAMLDLAEALWAEGRLSRARKLEEAVVAGRRALLGDAHPETLKAIGKLATTIGQYGGLAEARRLQEEVVAGRRALYGDEGRDTLRAINNLAGTLAALGDVEAARAMLDETIATLARVFGEEDGDTLTAMGNLAALLWQYGERDEAYWLQDQVASSLHRVRGADDASTRSARAVLDSMLREGLS
;
A
#
# COMPACT_ATOMS: atom_id res chain seq x y z
N MET A 1 16.88 -11.06 1.32
CA MET A 1 17.12 -12.01 2.43
C MET A 1 15.92 -12.92 2.55
N ASN A 2 16.12 -14.20 2.90
CA ASN A 2 14.99 -15.10 3.18
C ASN A 2 14.50 -14.94 4.64
N VAL A 3 13.34 -15.54 4.96
CA VAL A 3 12.74 -15.45 6.30
C VAL A 3 13.67 -15.96 7.40
N GLU A 4 14.38 -17.07 7.19
CA GLU A 4 15.28 -17.66 8.19
C GLU A 4 16.46 -16.72 8.54
N GLN A 5 17.02 -16.04 7.54
CA GLN A 5 18.08 -15.06 7.76
C GLN A 5 17.58 -13.86 8.57
N LEU A 6 16.35 -13.39 8.27
CA LEU A 6 15.74 -12.29 9.01
C LEU A 6 15.37 -12.67 10.43
N GLU A 7 14.90 -13.91 10.67
CA GLU A 7 14.65 -14.44 12.03
C GLU A 7 15.94 -14.45 12.87
N ALA A 8 17.07 -14.89 12.28
CA ALA A 8 18.36 -14.88 12.96
C ALA A 8 18.83 -13.45 13.31
N ILE A 9 18.64 -12.49 12.38
CA ILE A 9 18.97 -11.08 12.61
C ILE A 9 18.11 -10.50 13.74
N VAL A 10 16.80 -10.74 13.73
CA VAL A 10 15.90 -10.30 14.80
C VAL A 10 16.33 -10.87 16.14
N ALA A 11 16.56 -12.18 16.23
CA ALA A 11 16.98 -12.82 17.47
C ALA A 11 18.32 -12.23 18.00
N GLN A 12 19.29 -12.01 17.13
CA GLN A 12 20.58 -11.39 17.49
C GLN A 12 20.38 -9.97 18.03
N ARG A 13 19.54 -9.15 17.37
CA ARG A 13 19.28 -7.77 17.81
C ARG A 13 18.48 -7.71 19.11
N CYS A 14 17.47 -8.58 19.28
CA CYS A 14 16.75 -8.70 20.54
C CYS A 14 17.70 -9.00 21.72
N GLN A 15 18.64 -9.93 21.50
CA GLN A 15 19.63 -10.30 22.53
C GLN A 15 20.63 -9.18 22.82
N ALA A 16 21.10 -8.48 21.80
CA ALA A 16 22.14 -7.46 21.93
C ALA A 16 21.62 -6.09 22.39
N LEU A 17 20.42 -5.69 21.94
CA LEU A 17 19.90 -4.34 22.06
C LEU A 17 18.55 -4.27 22.79
N GLY A 18 17.85 -5.40 22.92
CA GLY A 18 16.50 -5.49 23.41
C GLY A 18 15.43 -5.33 22.34
N ASP A 19 14.20 -5.78 22.66
CA ASP A 19 13.09 -5.84 21.71
C ASP A 19 12.58 -4.45 21.26
N ALA A 20 12.68 -3.47 22.14
CA ALA A 20 12.21 -2.10 21.84
C ALA A 20 13.26 -1.22 21.15
N HIS A 21 14.47 -1.72 20.90
CA HIS A 21 15.50 -0.90 20.24
C HIS A 21 15.11 -0.57 18.78
N PRO A 22 15.35 0.66 18.28
CA PRO A 22 14.97 1.06 16.93
C PRO A 22 15.44 0.12 15.83
N GLU A 23 16.68 -0.41 15.94
CA GLU A 23 17.20 -1.38 14.98
C GLU A 23 16.51 -2.74 15.06
N THR A 24 16.14 -3.18 16.26
CA THR A 24 15.37 -4.42 16.45
C THR A 24 13.98 -4.27 15.82
N LEU A 25 13.28 -3.18 16.10
CA LEU A 25 11.97 -2.88 15.51
C LEU A 25 12.03 -2.78 13.97
N THR A 26 13.13 -2.27 13.42
CA THR A 26 13.33 -2.24 11.96
C THR A 26 13.50 -3.65 11.40
N ALA A 27 14.35 -4.48 12.03
CA ALA A 27 14.52 -5.87 11.61
C ALA A 27 13.23 -6.70 11.74
N MET A 28 12.43 -6.45 12.78
CA MET A 28 11.12 -7.09 12.93
C MET A 28 10.17 -6.70 11.79
N LEU A 29 10.20 -5.46 11.33
CA LEU A 29 9.38 -5.01 10.21
C LEU A 29 9.82 -5.63 8.88
N ASP A 30 11.14 -5.75 8.64
CA ASP A 30 11.70 -6.43 7.48
C ASP A 30 11.30 -7.92 7.46
N LEU A 31 11.32 -8.58 8.63
CA LEU A 31 10.83 -9.95 8.79
C LEU A 31 9.33 -10.06 8.52
N ALA A 32 8.55 -9.10 9.01
CA ALA A 32 7.11 -9.06 8.77
C ALA A 32 6.79 -8.95 7.27
N GLU A 33 7.53 -8.12 6.53
CA GLU A 33 7.38 -8.00 5.07
C GLU A 33 7.70 -9.31 4.34
N ALA A 34 8.78 -9.98 4.73
CA ALA A 34 9.12 -11.26 4.13
C ALA A 34 8.08 -12.35 4.43
N LEU A 35 7.56 -12.38 5.66
CA LEU A 35 6.47 -13.28 6.06
C LEU A 35 5.18 -12.99 5.30
N TRP A 36 4.87 -11.70 5.09
CA TRP A 36 3.73 -11.27 4.31
C TRP A 36 3.83 -11.76 2.86
N ALA A 37 5.01 -11.62 2.23
CA ALA A 37 5.26 -12.10 0.87
C ALA A 37 5.14 -13.62 0.74
N GLU A 38 5.41 -14.40 1.81
CA GLU A 38 5.18 -15.84 1.87
C GLU A 38 3.73 -16.22 2.24
N GLY A 39 2.82 -15.24 2.41
CA GLY A 39 1.43 -15.47 2.84
C GLY A 39 1.28 -15.86 4.32
N ARG A 40 2.33 -15.73 5.12
CA ARG A 40 2.35 -16.06 6.56
C ARG A 40 1.82 -14.90 7.40
N LEU A 41 0.64 -14.40 7.03
CA LEU A 41 0.06 -13.14 7.49
C LEU A 41 -0.13 -13.05 9.01
N SER A 42 -0.50 -14.17 9.67
CA SER A 42 -0.69 -14.19 11.13
C SER A 42 0.60 -13.87 11.90
N ARG A 43 1.75 -14.32 11.39
CA ARG A 43 3.05 -14.01 11.98
C ARG A 43 3.50 -12.60 11.65
N ALA A 44 3.28 -12.16 10.42
CA ALA A 44 3.54 -10.78 9.99
C ALA A 44 2.79 -9.80 10.89
N ARG A 45 1.46 -9.99 11.06
CA ARG A 45 0.63 -9.15 11.92
C ARG A 45 1.19 -9.01 13.34
N LYS A 46 1.57 -10.13 14.00
CA LYS A 46 2.12 -10.09 15.37
C LYS A 46 3.39 -9.25 15.48
N LEU A 47 4.28 -9.36 14.50
CA LEU A 47 5.50 -8.54 14.45
C LEU A 47 5.17 -7.08 14.20
N GLU A 48 4.26 -6.77 13.28
CA GLU A 48 3.82 -5.41 13.00
C GLU A 48 3.15 -4.76 14.20
N GLU A 49 2.30 -5.48 14.95
CA GLU A 49 1.70 -5.02 16.20
C GLU A 49 2.77 -4.66 17.25
N ALA A 50 3.79 -5.51 17.41
CA ALA A 50 4.91 -5.24 18.32
C ALA A 50 5.73 -4.03 17.87
N VAL A 51 5.99 -3.90 16.56
CA VAL A 51 6.71 -2.73 15.99
C VAL A 51 5.91 -1.44 16.21
N VAL A 52 4.59 -1.45 15.96
CA VAL A 52 3.73 -0.28 16.20
C VAL A 52 3.77 0.12 17.67
N ALA A 53 3.61 -0.83 18.60
CA ALA A 53 3.67 -0.56 20.03
C ALA A 53 5.03 0.03 20.45
N GLY A 54 6.13 -0.57 20.00
CA GLY A 54 7.48 -0.08 20.29
C GLY A 54 7.76 1.31 19.71
N ARG A 55 7.39 1.56 18.46
CA ARG A 55 7.57 2.87 17.82
C ARG A 55 6.69 3.96 18.46
N ARG A 56 5.45 3.65 18.82
CA ARG A 56 4.60 4.57 19.59
C ARG A 56 5.23 4.99 20.91
N ALA A 57 5.76 4.03 21.64
CA ALA A 57 6.41 4.30 22.92
C ALA A 57 7.70 5.14 22.80
N LEU A 58 8.48 4.92 21.73
CA LEU A 58 9.76 5.60 21.53
C LEU A 58 9.64 6.96 20.84
N LEU A 59 8.76 7.07 19.85
CA LEU A 59 8.73 8.17 18.89
C LEU A 59 7.41 8.95 18.92
N GLY A 60 6.37 8.39 19.54
CA GLY A 60 5.01 8.94 19.52
C GLY A 60 4.19 8.51 18.29
N ASP A 61 2.88 8.76 18.36
CA ASP A 61 1.91 8.34 17.34
C ASP A 61 2.11 9.04 15.99
N ALA A 62 2.45 10.33 16.01
CA ALA A 62 2.57 11.14 14.80
C ALA A 62 3.94 11.01 14.08
N HIS A 63 4.88 10.21 14.61
CA HIS A 63 6.19 10.09 13.99
C HIS A 63 6.10 9.33 12.65
N PRO A 64 6.83 9.76 11.58
CA PRO A 64 6.77 9.12 10.27
C PRO A 64 6.97 7.60 10.29
N GLU A 65 7.92 7.11 11.08
CA GLU A 65 8.20 5.69 11.22
C GLU A 65 7.09 4.93 11.95
N THR A 66 6.41 5.56 12.90
CA THR A 66 5.23 5.00 13.56
C THR A 66 4.08 4.87 12.56
N LEU A 67 3.78 5.96 11.83
CA LEU A 67 2.74 5.97 10.79
C LEU A 67 3.01 4.95 9.68
N LYS A 68 4.29 4.77 9.30
CA LYS A 68 4.70 3.74 8.33
C LYS A 68 4.38 2.33 8.85
N ALA A 69 4.68 2.04 10.12
CA ALA A 69 4.37 0.74 10.71
C ALA A 69 2.86 0.50 10.81
N ILE A 70 2.08 1.51 11.22
CA ILE A 70 0.62 1.44 11.28
C ILE A 70 0.04 1.16 9.89
N GLY A 71 0.53 1.82 8.84
CA GLY A 71 0.09 1.59 7.45
C GLY A 71 0.33 0.15 6.99
N LYS A 72 1.47 -0.46 7.33
CA LYS A 72 1.77 -1.86 7.02
C LYS A 72 0.83 -2.81 7.78
N LEU A 73 0.67 -2.61 9.08
CA LEU A 73 -0.25 -3.37 9.90
C LEU A 73 -1.69 -3.31 9.35
N ALA A 74 -2.14 -2.12 8.95
CA ALA A 74 -3.47 -1.94 8.35
C ALA A 74 -3.64 -2.76 7.06
N THR A 75 -2.62 -2.82 6.20
CA THR A 75 -2.64 -3.62 4.97
C THR A 75 -2.73 -5.12 5.31
N THR A 76 -1.93 -5.59 6.26
CA THR A 76 -1.95 -6.99 6.70
C THR A 76 -3.30 -7.38 7.30
N ILE A 77 -3.88 -6.52 8.16
CA ILE A 77 -5.20 -6.73 8.75
C ILE A 77 -6.29 -6.76 7.68
N GLY A 78 -6.25 -5.85 6.70
CA GLY A 78 -7.20 -5.82 5.59
C GLY A 78 -7.22 -7.11 4.78
N GLN A 79 -6.07 -7.68 4.50
CA GLN A 79 -5.96 -8.98 3.81
C GLN A 79 -6.49 -10.16 4.63
N TYR A 80 -6.52 -10.04 5.93
CA TYR A 80 -7.17 -10.99 6.84
C TYR A 80 -8.69 -10.84 6.92
N GLY A 81 -9.26 -9.89 6.21
CA GLY A 81 -10.69 -9.56 6.26
C GLY A 81 -11.07 -8.62 7.41
N GLY A 82 -10.12 -8.12 8.18
CA GLY A 82 -10.34 -7.12 9.23
C GLY A 82 -10.51 -5.70 8.69
N LEU A 83 -11.38 -5.52 7.69
CA LEU A 83 -11.50 -4.28 6.92
C LEU A 83 -11.87 -3.07 7.77
N ALA A 84 -12.73 -3.22 8.78
CA ALA A 84 -13.11 -2.11 9.65
C ALA A 84 -11.93 -1.62 10.51
N GLU A 85 -11.10 -2.53 11.02
CA GLU A 85 -9.88 -2.21 11.76
C GLU A 85 -8.82 -1.59 10.83
N ALA A 86 -8.64 -2.16 9.64
CA ALA A 86 -7.74 -1.63 8.63
C ALA A 86 -8.11 -0.19 8.23
N ARG A 87 -9.40 0.09 8.00
CA ARG A 87 -9.92 1.43 7.72
C ARG A 87 -9.53 2.40 8.85
N ARG A 88 -9.83 2.07 10.10
CA ARG A 88 -9.51 2.94 11.24
C ARG A 88 -8.02 3.27 11.33
N LEU A 89 -7.15 2.27 11.13
CA LEU A 89 -5.70 2.46 11.14
C LEU A 89 -5.22 3.31 9.96
N GLN A 90 -5.81 3.14 8.79
CA GLN A 90 -5.46 3.95 7.62
C GLN A 90 -5.95 5.40 7.77
N GLU A 91 -7.12 5.64 8.35
CA GLU A 91 -7.60 6.98 8.70
C GLU A 91 -6.63 7.69 9.67
N GLU A 92 -6.10 6.96 10.67
CA GLU A 92 -5.05 7.46 11.57
C GLU A 92 -3.77 7.84 10.80
N VAL A 93 -3.33 6.99 9.86
CA VAL A 93 -2.15 7.28 9.01
C VAL A 93 -2.38 8.50 8.13
N VAL A 94 -3.55 8.62 7.49
CA VAL A 94 -3.90 9.79 6.65
C VAL A 94 -3.87 11.06 7.48
N ALA A 95 -4.50 11.07 8.65
CA ALA A 95 -4.53 12.24 9.53
C ALA A 95 -3.11 12.65 9.98
N GLY A 96 -2.29 11.69 10.40
CA GLY A 96 -0.92 11.94 10.83
C GLY A 96 -0.03 12.46 9.69
N ARG A 97 -0.12 11.86 8.48
CA ARG A 97 0.66 12.32 7.32
C ARG A 97 0.20 13.67 6.80
N ARG A 98 -1.11 13.95 6.83
CA ARG A 98 -1.67 15.27 6.51
C ARG A 98 -1.12 16.36 7.43
N ALA A 99 -1.03 16.08 8.72
CA ALA A 99 -0.46 17.02 9.69
C ALA A 99 1.04 17.27 9.46
N LEU A 100 1.80 16.25 8.99
CA LEU A 100 3.24 16.36 8.75
C LEU A 100 3.60 16.98 7.39
N TYR A 101 2.86 16.61 6.34
CA TYR A 101 3.26 16.86 4.95
C TYR A 101 2.24 17.66 4.15
N GLY A 102 1.10 18.02 4.75
CA GLY A 102 -0.02 18.67 4.06
C GLY A 102 -0.86 17.69 3.21
N ASP A 103 -1.92 18.21 2.62
CA ASP A 103 -2.86 17.44 1.79
C ASP A 103 -2.20 16.93 0.49
N GLU A 104 -1.31 17.70 -0.10
CA GLU A 104 -0.60 17.38 -1.34
C GLU A 104 0.72 16.61 -1.11
N GLY A 105 1.06 16.32 0.13
CA GLY A 105 2.26 15.56 0.45
C GLY A 105 2.20 14.16 -0.17
N ARG A 106 3.29 13.73 -0.83
CA ARG A 106 3.36 12.41 -1.50
C ARG A 106 2.93 11.27 -0.58
N ASP A 107 3.40 11.28 0.65
CA ASP A 107 3.07 10.23 1.62
C ASP A 107 1.61 10.31 2.10
N THR A 108 1.03 11.52 2.13
CA THR A 108 -0.40 11.70 2.41
C THR A 108 -1.24 11.09 1.29
N LEU A 109 -0.93 11.40 0.05
CA LEU A 109 -1.64 10.89 -1.13
C LEU A 109 -1.53 9.36 -1.26
N ARG A 110 -0.37 8.79 -0.94
CA ARG A 110 -0.21 7.32 -0.85
C ARG A 110 -1.09 6.70 0.24
N ALA A 111 -1.21 7.35 1.39
CA ALA A 111 -2.08 6.86 2.46
C ALA A 111 -3.56 6.94 2.08
N ILE A 112 -3.97 8.01 1.40
CA ILE A 112 -5.33 8.18 0.88
C ILE A 112 -5.64 7.08 -0.15
N ASN A 113 -4.72 6.82 -1.06
CA ASN A 113 -4.86 5.74 -2.06
C ASN A 113 -5.05 4.36 -1.41
N ASN A 114 -4.32 4.05 -0.32
CA ASN A 114 -4.49 2.80 0.41
C ASN A 114 -5.85 2.74 1.14
N LEU A 115 -6.29 3.85 1.72
CA LEU A 115 -7.61 3.95 2.37
C LEU A 115 -8.75 3.72 1.36
N ALA A 116 -8.63 4.30 0.16
CA ALA A 116 -9.59 4.08 -0.93
C ALA A 116 -9.74 2.60 -1.28
N GLY A 117 -8.62 1.85 -1.36
CA GLY A 117 -8.67 0.40 -1.57
C GLY A 117 -9.42 -0.37 -0.47
N THR A 118 -9.28 0.06 0.78
CA THR A 118 -10.01 -0.55 1.90
C THR A 118 -11.50 -0.18 1.89
N LEU A 119 -11.85 1.05 1.51
CA LEU A 119 -13.25 1.47 1.32
C LEU A 119 -13.91 0.68 0.20
N ALA A 120 -13.21 0.47 -0.92
CA ALA A 120 -13.68 -0.38 -2.00
C ALA A 120 -13.97 -1.83 -1.51
N ALA A 121 -13.07 -2.40 -0.74
CA ALA A 121 -13.25 -3.74 -0.17
C ALA A 121 -14.41 -3.81 0.86
N LEU A 122 -14.73 -2.70 1.53
CA LEU A 122 -15.89 -2.55 2.41
C LEU A 122 -17.21 -2.36 1.63
N GLY A 123 -17.15 -2.16 0.31
CA GLY A 123 -18.31 -1.90 -0.53
C GLY A 123 -18.71 -0.42 -0.61
N ASP A 124 -17.92 0.49 -0.02
CA ASP A 124 -18.13 1.94 -0.12
C ASP A 124 -17.49 2.48 -1.41
N VAL A 125 -18.06 2.05 -2.54
CA VAL A 125 -17.51 2.24 -3.89
C VAL A 125 -17.45 3.71 -4.27
N GLU A 126 -18.52 4.44 -4.00
CA GLU A 126 -18.63 5.87 -4.35
C GLU A 126 -17.56 6.69 -3.60
N ALA A 127 -17.36 6.44 -2.31
CA ALA A 127 -16.34 7.12 -1.54
C ALA A 127 -14.92 6.72 -2.02
N ALA A 128 -14.70 5.45 -2.33
CA ALA A 128 -13.42 4.97 -2.86
C ALA A 128 -13.10 5.62 -4.22
N ARG A 129 -14.07 5.68 -5.14
CA ARG A 129 -13.94 6.31 -6.46
C ARG A 129 -13.60 7.79 -6.32
N ALA A 130 -14.42 8.55 -5.59
CA ALA A 130 -14.21 9.99 -5.40
C ALA A 130 -12.82 10.29 -4.81
N MET A 131 -12.39 9.47 -3.84
CA MET A 131 -11.07 9.61 -3.21
C MET A 131 -9.93 9.31 -4.19
N LEU A 132 -10.06 8.30 -5.05
CA LEU A 132 -9.07 7.97 -6.09
C LEU A 132 -9.01 9.05 -7.16
N ASP A 133 -10.14 9.55 -7.65
CA ASP A 133 -10.21 10.61 -8.65
C ASP A 133 -9.48 11.88 -8.17
N GLU A 134 -9.75 12.34 -6.94
CA GLU A 134 -9.08 13.50 -6.34
C GLU A 134 -7.58 13.24 -6.14
N THR A 135 -7.22 12.04 -5.70
CA THR A 135 -5.81 11.65 -5.49
C THR A 135 -5.05 11.63 -6.82
N ILE A 136 -5.62 11.05 -7.88
CA ILE A 136 -5.02 11.02 -9.22
C ILE A 136 -4.82 12.43 -9.74
N ALA A 137 -5.85 13.27 -9.68
CA ALA A 137 -5.78 14.66 -10.15
C ALA A 137 -4.67 15.44 -9.41
N THR A 138 -4.56 15.26 -8.11
CA THR A 138 -3.53 15.92 -7.28
C THR A 138 -2.13 15.39 -7.60
N LEU A 139 -1.96 14.06 -7.66
CA LEU A 139 -0.67 13.44 -8.01
C LEU A 139 -0.20 13.87 -9.40
N ALA A 140 -1.08 13.83 -10.40
CA ALA A 140 -0.77 14.23 -11.76
C ALA A 140 -0.35 15.72 -11.85
N ARG A 141 -1.05 16.59 -11.13
CA ARG A 141 -0.75 18.02 -11.09
C ARG A 141 0.59 18.31 -10.38
N VAL A 142 0.88 17.64 -9.27
CA VAL A 142 2.05 17.95 -8.43
C VAL A 142 3.30 17.20 -8.87
N PHE A 143 3.17 15.94 -9.28
CA PHE A 143 4.29 15.04 -9.56
C PHE A 143 4.36 14.61 -11.03
N GLY A 144 3.29 14.79 -11.80
CA GLY A 144 3.19 14.45 -13.20
C GLY A 144 2.35 13.21 -13.48
N GLU A 145 1.80 13.15 -14.69
CA GLU A 145 0.92 12.05 -15.13
C GLU A 145 1.65 10.69 -15.20
N GLU A 146 2.95 10.70 -15.48
CA GLU A 146 3.79 9.50 -15.57
C GLU A 146 4.49 9.13 -14.27
N ASP A 147 4.24 9.87 -13.19
CA ASP A 147 4.80 9.54 -11.87
C ASP A 147 4.29 8.19 -11.38
N GLY A 148 5.15 7.43 -10.70
CA GLY A 148 4.82 6.07 -10.28
C GLY A 148 3.62 5.99 -9.32
N ASP A 149 3.41 7.00 -8.47
CA ASP A 149 2.26 7.04 -7.57
C ASP A 149 0.98 7.40 -8.31
N THR A 150 1.06 8.30 -9.33
CA THR A 150 -0.06 8.60 -10.21
C THR A 150 -0.52 7.34 -10.95
N LEU A 151 0.40 6.62 -11.57
CA LEU A 151 0.09 5.38 -12.28
C LEU A 151 -0.43 4.27 -11.36
N THR A 152 0.05 4.23 -10.11
CA THR A 152 -0.47 3.30 -9.11
C THR A 152 -1.92 3.61 -8.73
N ALA A 153 -2.24 4.89 -8.50
CA ALA A 153 -3.60 5.31 -8.17
C ALA A 153 -4.57 5.07 -9.35
N MET A 154 -4.13 5.33 -10.58
CA MET A 154 -4.91 5.00 -11.80
C MET A 154 -5.18 3.50 -11.92
N GLY A 155 -4.18 2.65 -11.64
CA GLY A 155 -4.36 1.20 -11.64
C GLY A 155 -5.36 0.72 -10.56
N ASN A 156 -5.36 1.35 -9.39
CA ASN A 156 -6.33 1.04 -8.34
C ASN A 156 -7.75 1.47 -8.72
N LEU A 157 -7.90 2.62 -9.38
CA LEU A 157 -9.19 3.06 -9.92
C LEU A 157 -9.67 2.11 -11.02
N ALA A 158 -8.78 1.70 -11.93
CA ALA A 158 -9.11 0.72 -12.98
C ALA A 158 -9.60 -0.61 -12.39
N ALA A 159 -8.94 -1.10 -11.33
CA ALA A 159 -9.36 -2.32 -10.65
C ALA A 159 -10.73 -2.17 -9.97
N LEU A 160 -10.98 -1.02 -9.32
CA LEU A 160 -12.28 -0.69 -8.73
C LEU A 160 -13.39 -0.70 -9.79
N LEU A 161 -13.23 0.05 -10.87
CA LEU A 161 -14.19 0.15 -11.95
C LEU A 161 -14.47 -1.20 -12.62
N TRP A 162 -13.42 -2.01 -12.82
CA TRP A 162 -13.56 -3.36 -13.37
C TRP A 162 -14.41 -4.27 -12.50
N GLN A 163 -14.16 -4.24 -11.19
CA GLN A 163 -14.92 -5.02 -10.21
C GLN A 163 -16.41 -4.66 -10.19
N TYR A 164 -16.75 -3.40 -10.45
CA TYR A 164 -18.12 -2.89 -10.41
C TYR A 164 -18.78 -2.75 -11.78
N GLY A 165 -18.16 -3.28 -12.84
CA GLY A 165 -18.75 -3.46 -14.16
C GLY A 165 -18.58 -2.27 -15.11
N GLU A 166 -17.87 -1.22 -14.72
CA GLU A 166 -17.51 -0.08 -15.59
C GLU A 166 -16.30 -0.44 -16.47
N ARG A 167 -16.47 -1.46 -17.32
CA ARG A 167 -15.38 -2.15 -18.00
C ARG A 167 -14.65 -1.28 -19.02
N ASP A 168 -15.35 -0.43 -19.76
CA ASP A 168 -14.73 0.40 -20.78
C ASP A 168 -13.77 1.42 -20.19
N GLU A 169 -14.19 2.10 -19.11
CA GLU A 169 -13.36 3.06 -18.39
C GLU A 169 -12.18 2.38 -17.69
N ALA A 170 -12.44 1.23 -17.05
CA ALA A 170 -11.39 0.43 -16.41
C ALA A 170 -10.32 -0.01 -17.39
N TYR A 171 -10.72 -0.51 -18.57
CA TYR A 171 -9.81 -0.91 -19.64
C TYR A 171 -8.99 0.27 -20.13
N TRP A 172 -9.64 1.40 -20.42
CA TRP A 172 -8.94 2.61 -20.86
C TRP A 172 -7.88 3.07 -19.86
N LEU A 173 -8.22 3.15 -18.58
CA LEU A 173 -7.27 3.52 -17.52
C LEU A 173 -6.10 2.54 -17.44
N GLN A 174 -6.37 1.24 -17.47
CA GLN A 174 -5.33 0.22 -17.38
C GLN A 174 -4.40 0.25 -18.61
N ASP A 175 -4.93 0.55 -19.81
CA ASP A 175 -4.13 0.73 -21.02
C ASP A 175 -3.21 1.95 -20.90
N GLN A 176 -3.71 3.08 -20.38
CA GLN A 176 -2.90 4.25 -20.09
C GLN A 176 -1.75 3.94 -19.11
N VAL A 177 -2.04 3.19 -18.03
CA VAL A 177 -1.03 2.76 -17.06
C VAL A 177 0.03 1.89 -17.73
N ALA A 178 -0.37 0.86 -18.48
CA ALA A 178 0.54 -0.06 -19.15
C ALA A 178 1.42 0.66 -20.20
N SER A 179 0.81 1.56 -20.98
CA SER A 179 1.50 2.35 -22.01
C SER A 179 2.50 3.33 -21.40
N SER A 180 2.13 4.04 -20.34
CA SER A 180 3.00 4.97 -19.62
C SER A 180 4.17 4.26 -18.95
N LEU A 181 3.92 3.13 -18.26
CA LEU A 181 4.99 2.32 -17.66
C LEU A 181 5.95 1.78 -18.74
N HIS A 182 5.43 1.35 -19.88
CA HIS A 182 6.27 0.91 -21.00
C HIS A 182 7.18 2.03 -21.53
N ARG A 183 6.65 3.23 -21.68
CA ARG A 183 7.40 4.40 -22.17
C ARG A 183 8.48 4.84 -21.18
N VAL A 184 8.17 4.84 -19.86
CA VAL A 184 9.07 5.35 -18.83
C VAL A 184 10.10 4.30 -18.39
N ARG A 185 9.72 3.03 -18.28
CA ARG A 185 10.54 1.96 -17.66
C ARG A 185 10.97 0.87 -18.66
N GLY A 186 10.37 0.84 -19.84
CA GLY A 186 10.63 -0.20 -20.86
C GLY A 186 9.80 -1.46 -20.68
N ALA A 187 9.86 -2.34 -21.69
CA ALA A 187 9.06 -3.57 -21.76
C ALA A 187 9.42 -4.61 -20.67
N ASP A 188 10.70 -4.64 -20.30
CA ASP A 188 11.24 -5.67 -19.39
C ASP A 188 11.13 -5.31 -17.89
N ASP A 189 10.60 -4.13 -17.57
CA ASP A 189 10.35 -3.73 -16.20
C ASP A 189 9.20 -4.56 -15.59
N ALA A 190 9.36 -4.94 -14.32
CA ALA A 190 8.39 -5.79 -13.62
C ALA A 190 7.00 -5.15 -13.53
N SER A 191 6.94 -3.83 -13.28
CA SER A 191 5.67 -3.09 -13.19
C SER A 191 4.99 -3.02 -14.56
N THR A 192 5.76 -2.83 -15.64
CA THR A 192 5.25 -2.84 -17.04
C THR A 192 4.65 -4.21 -17.37
N ARG A 193 5.37 -5.29 -17.08
CA ARG A 193 4.86 -6.64 -17.32
C ARG A 193 3.59 -6.93 -16.50
N SER A 194 3.56 -6.51 -15.23
CA SER A 194 2.39 -6.68 -14.37
C SER A 194 1.17 -5.92 -14.92
N ALA A 195 1.34 -4.64 -15.29
CA ALA A 195 0.25 -3.82 -15.84
C ALA A 195 -0.31 -4.40 -17.14
N ARG A 196 0.57 -4.92 -18.04
CA ARG A 196 0.15 -5.60 -19.26
C ARG A 196 -0.60 -6.90 -18.99
N ALA A 197 -0.13 -7.70 -18.03
CA ALA A 197 -0.83 -8.93 -17.66
C ALA A 197 -2.25 -8.68 -17.16
N VAL A 198 -2.46 -7.60 -16.40
CA VAL A 198 -3.80 -7.16 -15.97
C VAL A 198 -4.64 -6.77 -17.18
N LEU A 199 -4.11 -5.96 -18.09
CA LEU A 199 -4.80 -5.55 -19.33
C LEU A 199 -5.20 -6.76 -20.19
N ASP A 200 -4.30 -7.71 -20.37
CA ASP A 200 -4.57 -8.96 -21.11
C ASP A 200 -5.64 -9.83 -20.44
N SER A 201 -5.72 -9.80 -19.10
CA SER A 201 -6.79 -10.49 -18.35
C SER A 201 -8.15 -9.83 -18.57
N MET A 202 -8.20 -8.50 -18.51
CA MET A 202 -9.41 -7.72 -18.78
C MET A 202 -9.95 -7.98 -20.19
N LEU A 203 -9.06 -8.06 -21.21
CA LEU A 203 -9.45 -8.38 -22.58
C LEU A 203 -10.06 -9.78 -22.71
N ARG A 204 -9.47 -10.78 -22.05
CA ARG A 204 -9.98 -12.17 -22.09
C ARG A 204 -11.35 -12.30 -21.43
N GLU A 205 -11.54 -11.61 -20.30
CA GLU A 205 -12.82 -11.63 -19.56
C GLU A 205 -13.91 -10.79 -20.24
N GLY A 206 -13.53 -9.73 -20.98
CA GLY A 206 -14.48 -8.90 -21.73
C GLY A 206 -15.00 -9.53 -23.00
N LEU A 207 -14.35 -10.60 -23.50
CA LEU A 207 -14.74 -11.36 -24.69
C LEU A 207 -15.58 -12.60 -24.38
N SER A 208 -15.78 -12.93 -23.12
CA SER A 208 -16.58 -14.06 -22.62
C SER A 208 -17.97 -13.63 -22.18
#